data_2f1f9c37c5e03788efd52b8bb6d349b3
#
_entry.id   2f1f9c37c5e03788efd52b8bb6d349b3
#
_cell.length_a   1.000
_cell.length_b   1.000
_cell.length_c   1.000
_cell.angle_alpha   90.00
_cell.angle_beta   90.00
_cell.angle_gamma   90.00
#
_symmetry.space_group_name_H-M   'P 1'
#
loop_
_entity.id
_entity.type
_entity.pdbx_description
1 polymer ?
#
loop_
_entity_poly.entity_id
_entity_poly.type
_entity_poly.pdbx_seq_one_letter_code
_entity_poly.pdbx_strand_id
1 'polypeptide(L)'
;MYDIREYIQAITFRENLSLKELSDALGYKSRTTLDRILKEDATPAAVRRLEQALLDTFSMTPDEKRALHEAAQITIYGAEKYLVSKKMWDFVQGIPPAQTEQLCIRDARSGGVIDLPRRYAASGSVQAIIINCQYIVGLFSIMKALLQRENVTVDHFMYVDRDNVRTVSAVNLLMTVFYERGYSGYVRQKAYQQSASQDCGLNEADVAAITWRDADGKDKTDLLWFSNPESGTLLEVDGLSESFFKQIGLDRQDYAPIKRTYFECSAFVNYIKYSEDYAALERNRAIWKIKPDIGVDQIPGHILKDAMLGGDMPHDDQFLNVLSVLEDIYRKRYKNTYAKRKHAFTIYKRGAMRRFALTGKTSDHFWGMRPYTLTERIVILGDLLKQQNENPYLHTYFLKDDATLRDVEIAYYEDVGMLILESDTDYNLEQGHSEIMVTHQEMLNLYREFFMNVLLQDYVYPEAETCKFLRALIEEVRRLDR
;
A
#
# COMPACT_ATOMS: atom_id res chain seq x y z
N MET A 1 5.10 -6.66 24.38
CA MET A 1 4.59 -5.33 23.98
C MET A 1 4.12 -4.65 25.24
N TYR A 2 4.69 -3.50 25.55
CA TYR A 2 4.40 -2.77 26.79
C TYR A 2 3.40 -1.65 26.50
N ASP A 3 2.42 -1.46 27.37
CA ASP A 3 1.59 -0.27 27.37
C ASP A 3 2.31 0.89 28.08
N ILE A 4 1.74 2.09 28.07
CA ILE A 4 2.40 3.27 28.67
C ILE A 4 2.57 3.12 30.18
N ARG A 5 1.78 2.29 30.86
CA ARG A 5 1.89 1.99 32.29
C ARG A 5 3.18 1.21 32.57
N GLU A 6 3.39 0.14 31.82
CA GLU A 6 4.58 -0.69 31.95
C GLU A 6 5.83 0.10 31.57
N TYR A 7 5.72 0.96 30.55
CA TYR A 7 6.82 1.85 30.16
C TYR A 7 7.16 2.86 31.26
N ILE A 8 6.17 3.46 31.93
CA ILE A 8 6.39 4.36 33.06
C ILE A 8 6.99 3.65 34.26
N GLN A 9 6.58 2.42 34.55
CA GLN A 9 7.21 1.60 35.58
C GLN A 9 8.70 1.38 35.28
N ALA A 10 9.04 1.11 34.02
CA ALA A 10 10.43 0.95 33.60
C ALA A 10 11.25 2.26 33.77
N ILE A 11 10.68 3.43 33.41
CA ILE A 11 11.34 4.73 33.62
C ILE A 11 11.51 5.03 35.10
N THR A 12 10.47 4.87 35.93
CA THR A 12 10.56 5.12 37.38
C THR A 12 11.62 4.25 38.03
N PHE A 13 11.72 2.99 37.62
CA PHE A 13 12.75 2.09 38.10
C PHE A 13 14.16 2.53 37.64
N ARG A 14 14.32 2.86 36.37
CA ARG A 14 15.63 3.30 35.80
C ARG A 14 16.14 4.58 36.44
N GLU A 15 15.27 5.57 36.58
CA GLU A 15 15.64 6.89 37.12
C GLU A 15 15.57 6.95 38.64
N ASN A 16 15.18 5.84 39.29
CA ASN A 16 15.02 5.74 40.75
C ASN A 16 14.05 6.82 41.31
N LEU A 17 12.96 7.07 40.60
CA LEU A 17 11.94 8.05 40.93
C LEU A 17 10.67 7.39 41.48
N SER A 18 10.04 8.00 42.46
CA SER A 18 8.66 7.67 42.81
C SER A 18 7.68 8.26 41.79
N LEU A 19 6.47 7.71 41.68
CA LEU A 19 5.42 8.27 40.82
C LEU A 19 5.10 9.75 41.15
N LYS A 20 5.31 10.18 42.38
CA LYS A 20 5.13 11.58 42.79
C LYS A 20 6.23 12.45 42.17
N GLU A 21 7.48 12.06 42.33
CA GLU A 21 8.65 12.77 41.78
C GLU A 21 8.57 12.81 40.24
N LEU A 22 8.15 11.71 39.61
CA LEU A 22 7.90 11.69 38.17
C LEU A 22 6.80 12.67 37.78
N SER A 23 5.65 12.69 38.50
CA SER A 23 4.56 13.63 38.25
C SER A 23 5.02 15.09 38.34
N ASP A 24 5.84 15.38 39.35
CA ASP A 24 6.41 16.74 39.55
C ASP A 24 7.39 17.09 38.42
N ALA A 25 8.24 16.16 38.01
CA ALA A 25 9.21 16.33 36.90
C ALA A 25 8.52 16.57 35.55
N LEU A 26 7.39 15.91 35.31
CA LEU A 26 6.55 16.09 34.10
C LEU A 26 5.66 17.34 34.16
N GLY A 27 5.73 18.14 35.23
CA GLY A 27 4.95 19.38 35.37
C GLY A 27 3.46 19.18 35.69
N TYR A 28 3.05 18.00 36.15
CA TYR A 28 1.68 17.76 36.58
C TYR A 28 1.42 18.33 37.96
N LYS A 29 0.25 19.01 38.12
CA LYS A 29 -0.13 19.65 39.42
C LYS A 29 -0.37 18.65 40.55
N SER A 30 -0.60 17.36 40.23
CA SER A 30 -0.80 16.32 41.23
C SER A 30 -0.54 14.93 40.66
N ARG A 31 -0.06 14.02 41.50
CA ARG A 31 0.06 12.59 41.21
C ARG A 31 -1.26 11.98 40.67
N THR A 32 -2.42 12.46 41.18
CA THR A 32 -3.72 11.98 40.75
C THR A 32 -3.97 12.15 39.25
N THR A 33 -3.38 13.18 38.63
CA THR A 33 -3.49 13.41 37.18
C THR A 33 -2.73 12.30 36.42
N LEU A 34 -1.52 11.98 36.83
CA LEU A 34 -0.74 10.88 36.22
C LEU A 34 -1.43 9.54 36.48
N ASP A 35 -1.84 9.25 37.72
CA ASP A 35 -2.58 8.03 38.07
C ASP A 35 -3.84 7.83 37.22
N ARG A 36 -4.56 8.92 36.86
CA ARG A 36 -5.72 8.86 36.00
C ARG A 36 -5.39 8.53 34.56
N ILE A 37 -4.27 9.07 34.03
CA ILE A 37 -3.80 8.78 32.67
C ILE A 37 -3.33 7.31 32.57
N LEU A 38 -2.80 6.76 33.66
CA LEU A 38 -2.36 5.36 33.72
C LEU A 38 -3.49 4.36 33.97
N LYS A 39 -4.73 4.82 34.16
CA LYS A 39 -5.92 3.95 34.24
C LYS A 39 -6.48 3.70 32.84
N GLU A 40 -7.32 2.66 32.71
CA GLU A 40 -7.87 2.20 31.42
C GLU A 40 -8.71 3.25 30.66
N ASP A 41 -9.15 4.32 31.33
CA ASP A 41 -10.00 5.37 30.74
C ASP A 41 -9.23 6.60 30.23
N ALA A 42 -7.92 6.51 29.99
CA ALA A 42 -7.13 7.63 29.50
C ALA A 42 -7.57 8.05 28.09
N THR A 43 -7.86 9.34 27.91
CA THR A 43 -8.18 9.85 26.57
C THR A 43 -6.92 9.86 25.69
N PRO A 44 -7.04 9.63 24.37
CA PRO A 44 -5.90 9.70 23.44
C PRO A 44 -5.08 10.99 23.59
N ALA A 45 -5.75 12.13 23.78
CA ALA A 45 -5.08 13.41 23.97
C ALA A 45 -4.26 13.47 25.26
N ALA A 46 -4.71 12.81 26.34
CA ALA A 46 -3.97 12.77 27.60
C ALA A 46 -2.72 11.88 27.47
N VAL A 47 -2.83 10.74 26.78
CA VAL A 47 -1.69 9.85 26.52
C VAL A 47 -0.64 10.53 25.66
N ARG A 48 -1.03 11.22 24.58
CA ARG A 48 -0.09 11.98 23.72
C ARG A 48 0.61 13.12 24.47
N ARG A 49 -0.09 13.80 25.37
CA ARG A 49 0.55 14.83 26.23
C ARG A 49 1.56 14.23 27.18
N LEU A 50 1.27 13.06 27.72
CA LEU A 50 2.19 12.32 28.58
C LEU A 50 3.42 11.87 27.81
N GLU A 51 3.25 11.32 26.62
CA GLU A 51 4.33 10.96 25.72
C GLU A 51 5.23 12.17 25.43
N GLN A 52 4.66 13.31 25.04
CA GLN A 52 5.42 14.51 24.77
C GLN A 52 6.17 15.02 26.02
N ALA A 53 5.52 15.05 27.18
CA ALA A 53 6.14 15.46 28.43
C ALA A 53 7.34 14.57 28.81
N LEU A 54 7.24 13.24 28.56
CA LEU A 54 8.33 12.31 28.78
C LEU A 54 9.50 12.57 27.82
N LEU A 55 9.22 12.84 26.54
CA LEU A 55 10.24 13.20 25.54
C LEU A 55 10.95 14.51 25.87
N ASP A 56 10.23 15.48 26.41
CA ASP A 56 10.77 16.80 26.77
C ASP A 56 11.60 16.75 28.08
N THR A 57 11.27 15.82 28.98
CA THR A 57 11.86 15.76 30.32
C THR A 57 13.09 14.85 30.38
N PHE A 58 13.07 13.73 29.66
CA PHE A 58 14.11 12.71 29.74
C PHE A 58 14.95 12.66 28.47
N SER A 59 16.27 12.52 28.63
CA SER A 59 17.14 12.22 27.51
C SER A 59 16.97 10.74 27.11
N MET A 60 16.47 10.51 25.90
CA MET A 60 16.15 9.17 25.38
C MET A 60 16.92 8.89 24.10
N THR A 61 17.39 7.67 23.97
CA THR A 61 17.92 7.14 22.71
C THR A 61 16.82 7.03 21.66
N PRO A 62 17.16 6.94 20.35
CA PRO A 62 16.16 6.72 19.30
C PRO A 62 15.29 5.46 19.53
N ASP A 63 15.87 4.40 20.10
CA ASP A 63 15.15 3.15 20.39
C ASP A 63 14.17 3.34 21.56
N GLU A 64 14.55 4.06 22.59
CA GLU A 64 13.67 4.40 23.72
C GLU A 64 12.50 5.30 23.27
N LYS A 65 12.76 6.27 22.40
CA LYS A 65 11.69 7.10 21.81
C LYS A 65 10.70 6.26 21.02
N ARG A 66 11.19 5.31 20.22
CA ARG A 66 10.32 4.37 19.48
C ARG A 66 9.50 3.51 20.43
N ALA A 67 10.13 2.95 21.48
CA ALA A 67 9.44 2.14 22.47
C ALA A 67 8.37 2.92 23.25
N LEU A 68 8.64 4.19 23.58
CA LEU A 68 7.67 5.08 24.21
C LEU A 68 6.48 5.36 23.28
N HIS A 69 6.78 5.68 22.03
CA HIS A 69 5.72 5.89 21.01
C HIS A 69 4.86 4.66 20.83
N GLU A 70 5.48 3.48 20.73
CA GLU A 70 4.78 2.20 20.64
C GLU A 70 3.88 1.96 21.85
N ALA A 71 4.37 2.20 23.07
CA ALA A 71 3.60 2.06 24.29
C ALA A 71 2.41 3.03 24.35
N ALA A 72 2.58 4.27 23.89
CA ALA A 72 1.50 5.24 23.78
C ALA A 72 0.43 4.78 22.78
N GLN A 73 0.82 4.30 21.60
CA GLN A 73 -0.10 3.80 20.58
C GLN A 73 -0.89 2.57 21.07
N ILE A 74 -0.22 1.62 21.74
CA ILE A 74 -0.87 0.45 22.33
C ILE A 74 -1.91 0.89 23.37
N THR A 75 -1.59 1.89 24.18
CA THR A 75 -2.53 2.42 25.19
C THR A 75 -3.73 3.10 24.53
N ILE A 76 -3.53 3.83 23.42
CA ILE A 76 -4.59 4.58 22.73
C ILE A 76 -5.53 3.63 21.97
N TYR A 77 -4.99 2.65 21.28
CA TYR A 77 -5.75 1.84 20.31
C TYR A 77 -6.00 0.41 20.77
N GLY A 78 -5.28 -0.07 21.77
CA GLY A 78 -5.20 -1.48 22.15
C GLY A 78 -4.16 -2.24 21.31
N ALA A 79 -3.63 -3.33 21.87
CA ALA A 79 -2.52 -4.07 21.27
C ALA A 79 -2.83 -4.62 19.87
N GLU A 80 -4.03 -5.17 19.66
CA GLU A 80 -4.45 -5.74 18.38
C GLU A 80 -4.52 -4.66 17.28
N LYS A 81 -5.23 -3.56 17.53
CA LYS A 81 -5.36 -2.45 16.57
C LYS A 81 -4.02 -1.79 16.28
N TYR A 82 -3.16 -1.69 17.28
CA TYR A 82 -1.79 -1.22 17.08
C TYR A 82 -1.02 -2.11 16.11
N LEU A 83 -1.08 -3.44 16.28
CA LEU A 83 -0.42 -4.38 15.38
C LEU A 83 -0.94 -4.28 13.94
N VAL A 84 -2.27 -4.18 13.76
CA VAL A 84 -2.88 -3.96 12.45
C VAL A 84 -2.34 -2.66 11.83
N SER A 85 -2.32 -1.58 12.61
CA SER A 85 -1.84 -0.27 12.15
C SER A 85 -0.35 -0.30 11.77
N LYS A 86 0.47 -1.00 12.55
CA LYS A 86 1.89 -1.20 12.25
C LYS A 86 2.08 -1.97 10.95
N LYS A 87 1.33 -3.06 10.74
CA LYS A 87 1.37 -3.83 9.49
C LYS A 87 0.85 -3.03 8.29
N MET A 88 -0.18 -2.23 8.49
CA MET A 88 -0.67 -1.33 7.45
C MET A 88 0.38 -0.24 7.12
N TRP A 89 1.11 0.24 8.12
CA TRP A 89 2.20 1.17 7.92
C TRP A 89 3.36 0.53 7.14
N ASP A 90 3.76 -0.70 7.50
CA ASP A 90 4.75 -1.49 6.74
C ASP A 90 4.32 -1.62 5.26
N PHE A 91 3.03 -1.92 5.01
CA PHE A 91 2.47 -2.00 3.67
C PHE A 91 2.56 -0.68 2.90
N VAL A 92 2.14 0.43 3.51
CA VAL A 92 2.19 1.77 2.88
C VAL A 92 3.63 2.23 2.62
N GLN A 93 4.57 1.84 3.49
CA GLN A 93 6.01 2.11 3.29
C GLN A 93 6.67 1.16 2.28
N GLY A 94 6.00 0.09 1.88
CA GLY A 94 6.59 -0.94 1.01
C GLY A 94 7.68 -1.76 1.70
N ILE A 95 7.63 -1.86 3.03
CA ILE A 95 8.54 -2.71 3.80
C ILE A 95 8.04 -4.16 3.66
N PRO A 96 8.78 -5.04 2.96
CA PRO A 96 8.37 -6.43 2.85
C PRO A 96 8.40 -7.10 4.23
N PRO A 97 7.57 -8.12 4.47
CA PRO A 97 7.69 -8.94 5.67
C PRO A 97 9.12 -9.47 5.81
N ALA A 98 9.64 -9.44 7.03
CA ALA A 98 11.00 -9.92 7.28
C ALA A 98 11.14 -11.37 6.78
N GLN A 99 12.13 -11.61 5.94
CA GLN A 99 12.49 -12.97 5.53
C GLN A 99 13.25 -13.62 6.70
N THR A 100 12.51 -14.13 7.68
CA THR A 100 13.12 -14.67 8.89
C THR A 100 13.61 -16.10 8.74
N GLU A 101 13.07 -16.85 7.74
CA GLU A 101 13.39 -18.27 7.68
C GLU A 101 13.40 -18.79 6.25
N GLN A 102 14.36 -19.68 5.97
CA GLN A 102 14.51 -20.32 4.67
C GLN A 102 13.48 -21.46 4.57
N LEU A 103 12.55 -21.35 3.61
CA LEU A 103 11.58 -22.40 3.33
C LEU A 103 12.29 -23.69 2.96
N CYS A 104 12.09 -24.75 3.74
CA CYS A 104 12.64 -26.06 3.53
C CYS A 104 11.62 -26.98 2.85
N ILE A 105 11.85 -27.34 1.59
CA ILE A 105 11.03 -28.31 0.87
C ILE A 105 11.75 -29.65 0.84
N ARG A 106 11.04 -30.71 1.21
CA ARG A 106 11.56 -32.09 1.19
C ARG A 106 10.82 -32.95 0.18
N ASP A 107 11.56 -33.79 -0.50
CA ASP A 107 10.99 -34.84 -1.35
C ASP A 107 10.28 -35.91 -0.48
N ALA A 108 9.03 -36.22 -0.81
CA ALA A 108 8.21 -37.16 -0.05
C ALA A 108 8.76 -38.61 -0.09
N ARG A 109 9.50 -38.98 -1.15
CA ARG A 109 10.02 -40.33 -1.33
C ARG A 109 11.40 -40.50 -0.72
N SER A 110 12.31 -39.54 -0.97
CA SER A 110 13.71 -39.62 -0.54
C SER A 110 14.01 -38.93 0.77
N GLY A 111 13.13 -38.00 1.20
CA GLY A 111 13.37 -37.10 2.36
C GLY A 111 14.43 -36.03 2.11
N GLY A 112 15.03 -36.00 0.91
CA GLY A 112 16.05 -35.02 0.55
C GLY A 112 15.48 -33.61 0.39
N VAL A 113 16.31 -32.60 0.68
CA VAL A 113 15.94 -31.18 0.47
C VAL A 113 15.95 -30.85 -1.02
N ILE A 114 14.93 -30.15 -1.48
CA ILE A 114 14.73 -29.74 -2.87
C ILE A 114 14.91 -28.23 -3.00
N ASP A 115 15.72 -27.84 -3.98
CA ASP A 115 15.84 -26.47 -4.46
C ASP A 115 14.85 -26.26 -5.62
N LEU A 116 13.69 -25.66 -5.34
CA LEU A 116 12.63 -25.43 -6.33
C LEU A 116 13.07 -24.55 -7.50
N PRO A 117 13.74 -23.40 -7.31
CA PRO A 117 14.26 -22.61 -8.43
C PRO A 117 15.14 -23.42 -9.37
N ARG A 118 16.02 -24.26 -8.84
CA ARG A 118 16.92 -25.11 -9.62
C ARG A 118 16.15 -26.23 -10.32
N ARG A 119 15.13 -26.81 -9.65
CA ARG A 119 14.28 -27.87 -10.23
C ARG A 119 13.59 -27.41 -11.50
N TYR A 120 13.11 -26.18 -11.54
CA TYR A 120 12.39 -25.63 -12.68
C TYR A 120 13.27 -24.79 -13.63
N ALA A 121 14.56 -24.65 -13.36
CA ALA A 121 15.45 -23.79 -14.14
C ALA A 121 15.52 -24.14 -15.62
N ALA A 122 15.52 -25.46 -15.95
CA ALA A 122 15.59 -25.96 -17.30
C ALA A 122 14.21 -26.16 -17.97
N SER A 123 13.11 -25.83 -17.27
CA SER A 123 11.77 -26.02 -17.80
C SER A 123 11.44 -25.01 -18.88
N GLY A 124 10.82 -25.44 -19.99
CA GLY A 124 10.35 -24.56 -21.06
C GLY A 124 9.13 -23.72 -20.66
N SER A 125 8.30 -24.22 -19.72
CA SER A 125 7.14 -23.52 -19.16
C SER A 125 6.85 -24.02 -17.76
N VAL A 126 6.33 -23.13 -16.91
CA VAL A 126 5.88 -23.45 -15.53
C VAL A 126 4.52 -22.82 -15.31
N GLN A 127 3.58 -23.64 -14.85
CA GLN A 127 2.25 -23.18 -14.46
C GLN A 127 1.99 -23.62 -13.02
N ALA A 128 1.73 -22.68 -12.12
CA ALA A 128 1.46 -22.96 -10.73
C ALA A 128 0.02 -22.57 -10.36
N ILE A 129 -0.66 -23.43 -9.61
CA ILE A 129 -1.92 -23.15 -8.93
C ILE A 129 -1.61 -23.21 -7.43
N ILE A 130 -1.76 -22.08 -6.75
CA ILE A 130 -1.47 -21.95 -5.33
C ILE A 130 -2.78 -21.72 -4.59
N ILE A 131 -3.00 -22.49 -3.54
CA ILE A 131 -4.21 -22.43 -2.73
C ILE A 131 -3.79 -22.07 -1.31
N ASN A 132 -4.38 -21.01 -0.77
CA ASN A 132 -3.98 -20.40 0.48
C ASN A 132 -2.52 -19.96 0.44
N CYS A 133 -1.63 -20.47 1.23
CA CYS A 133 -0.17 -20.16 1.23
C CYS A 133 0.19 -18.68 1.41
N GLN A 134 -0.77 -17.79 1.65
CA GLN A 134 -0.56 -16.34 1.72
C GLN A 134 0.33 -15.90 2.89
N TYR A 135 0.70 -16.82 3.77
CA TYR A 135 1.59 -16.56 4.92
C TYR A 135 2.96 -17.21 4.79
N ILE A 136 3.23 -17.89 3.68
CA ILE A 136 4.48 -18.62 3.46
C ILE A 136 5.48 -17.70 2.75
N VAL A 137 6.21 -16.89 3.51
CA VAL A 137 7.13 -15.86 3.00
C VAL A 137 8.15 -16.44 2.01
N GLY A 138 8.74 -17.59 2.33
CA GLY A 138 9.73 -18.24 1.46
C GLY A 138 9.18 -18.65 0.09
N LEU A 139 7.88 -19.00 0.01
CA LEU A 139 7.23 -19.34 -1.27
C LEU A 139 7.14 -18.11 -2.18
N PHE A 140 6.86 -16.92 -1.62
CA PHE A 140 6.81 -15.69 -2.41
C PHE A 140 8.16 -15.31 -3.02
N SER A 141 9.24 -15.52 -2.31
CA SER A 141 10.60 -15.33 -2.84
C SER A 141 10.88 -16.26 -4.02
N ILE A 142 10.45 -17.52 -3.91
CA ILE A 142 10.57 -18.52 -4.98
C ILE A 142 9.69 -18.14 -6.17
N MET A 143 8.42 -17.78 -5.92
CA MET A 143 7.50 -17.32 -6.97
C MET A 143 8.05 -16.09 -7.70
N LYS A 144 8.55 -15.11 -6.98
CA LYS A 144 9.14 -13.91 -7.58
C LYS A 144 10.30 -14.26 -8.51
N ALA A 145 11.21 -15.13 -8.07
CA ALA A 145 12.33 -15.59 -8.89
C ALA A 145 11.88 -16.35 -10.14
N LEU A 146 10.80 -17.15 -10.05
CA LEU A 146 10.24 -17.87 -11.18
C LEU A 146 9.52 -16.94 -12.16
N LEU A 147 8.74 -15.98 -11.66
CA LEU A 147 7.96 -15.03 -12.45
C LEU A 147 8.79 -14.02 -13.27
N GLN A 148 10.09 -13.90 -12.97
CA GLN A 148 11.03 -13.16 -13.85
C GLN A 148 11.21 -13.82 -15.23
N ARG A 149 10.67 -15.02 -15.43
CA ARG A 149 10.74 -15.76 -16.68
C ARG A 149 9.44 -15.61 -17.46
N GLU A 150 9.53 -15.41 -18.77
CA GLU A 150 8.37 -15.12 -19.64
C GLU A 150 7.32 -16.26 -19.69
N ASN A 151 7.74 -17.51 -19.51
CA ASN A 151 6.89 -18.69 -19.64
C ASN A 151 6.40 -19.23 -18.28
N VAL A 152 6.31 -18.40 -17.27
CA VAL A 152 5.81 -18.78 -15.95
C VAL A 152 4.49 -18.08 -15.66
N THR A 153 3.49 -18.87 -15.23
CA THR A 153 2.20 -18.36 -14.79
C THR A 153 1.86 -18.91 -13.41
N VAL A 154 1.27 -18.06 -12.57
CA VAL A 154 0.84 -18.41 -11.21
C VAL A 154 -0.58 -17.92 -11.00
N ASP A 155 -1.50 -18.84 -10.72
CA ASP A 155 -2.84 -18.56 -10.23
C ASP A 155 -2.87 -18.80 -8.71
N HIS A 156 -3.07 -17.76 -7.93
CA HIS A 156 -3.08 -17.84 -6.48
C HIS A 156 -4.48 -17.58 -5.90
N PHE A 157 -5.05 -18.60 -5.30
CA PHE A 157 -6.37 -18.59 -4.66
C PHE A 157 -6.21 -18.42 -3.15
N MET A 158 -6.70 -17.33 -2.59
CA MET A 158 -6.50 -16.97 -1.19
C MET A 158 -7.82 -16.63 -0.49
N TYR A 159 -7.81 -16.66 0.83
CA TYR A 159 -8.91 -16.20 1.65
C TYR A 159 -8.48 -15.03 2.53
N VAL A 160 -9.44 -14.25 3.00
CA VAL A 160 -9.19 -13.22 4.01
C VAL A 160 -9.42 -13.82 5.39
N ASP A 161 -8.39 -13.78 6.22
CA ASP A 161 -8.43 -14.28 7.59
C ASP A 161 -9.31 -13.36 8.47
N ARG A 162 -9.88 -13.89 9.53
CA ARG A 162 -10.53 -13.08 10.59
C ARG A 162 -9.51 -12.28 11.40
N ASP A 163 -8.27 -12.75 11.44
CA ASP A 163 -7.15 -12.03 12.03
C ASP A 163 -6.70 -10.91 11.08
N ASN A 164 -7.06 -9.69 11.45
CA ASN A 164 -6.72 -8.50 10.68
C ASN A 164 -5.20 -8.28 10.52
N VAL A 165 -4.39 -8.68 11.50
CA VAL A 165 -2.92 -8.58 11.44
C VAL A 165 -2.37 -9.50 10.35
N ARG A 166 -2.88 -10.74 10.31
CA ARG A 166 -2.53 -11.71 9.27
C ARG A 166 -2.95 -11.24 7.89
N THR A 167 -4.19 -10.75 7.76
CA THR A 167 -4.71 -10.24 6.49
C THR A 167 -3.84 -9.13 5.91
N VAL A 168 -3.49 -8.11 6.70
CA VAL A 168 -2.62 -7.02 6.22
C VAL A 168 -1.22 -7.52 5.90
N SER A 169 -0.68 -8.44 6.69
CA SER A 169 0.63 -9.05 6.42
C SER A 169 0.64 -9.84 5.11
N ALA A 170 -0.44 -10.61 4.84
CA ALA A 170 -0.61 -11.33 3.58
C ALA A 170 -0.67 -10.38 2.39
N VAL A 171 -1.46 -9.30 2.47
CA VAL A 171 -1.54 -8.30 1.40
C VAL A 171 -0.17 -7.66 1.14
N ASN A 172 0.57 -7.29 2.20
CA ASN A 172 1.91 -6.74 2.04
C ASN A 172 2.87 -7.72 1.34
N LEU A 173 2.77 -9.01 1.69
CA LEU A 173 3.56 -10.06 1.04
C LEU A 173 3.17 -10.24 -0.43
N LEU A 174 1.88 -10.27 -0.72
CA LEU A 174 1.34 -10.37 -2.08
C LEU A 174 1.83 -9.25 -2.99
N MET A 175 1.95 -8.02 -2.47
CA MET A 175 2.46 -6.88 -3.23
C MET A 175 3.86 -7.11 -3.82
N THR A 176 4.64 -8.04 -3.27
CA THR A 176 5.96 -8.38 -3.80
C THR A 176 5.91 -9.13 -5.14
N VAL A 177 4.78 -9.74 -5.49
CA VAL A 177 4.58 -10.54 -6.71
C VAL A 177 3.43 -10.04 -7.59
N PHE A 178 2.56 -9.18 -7.08
CA PHE A 178 1.37 -8.72 -7.82
C PHE A 178 1.69 -8.00 -9.13
N TYR A 179 2.84 -7.34 -9.20
CA TYR A 179 3.26 -6.60 -10.40
C TYR A 179 3.93 -7.49 -11.46
N GLU A 180 4.21 -8.75 -11.13
CA GLU A 180 4.81 -9.67 -12.09
C GLU A 180 3.79 -10.13 -13.14
N ARG A 181 4.18 -10.12 -14.43
CA ARG A 181 3.27 -10.40 -15.57
C ARG A 181 2.52 -11.72 -15.47
N GLY A 182 3.18 -12.75 -15.00
CA GLY A 182 2.63 -14.11 -14.93
C GLY A 182 1.77 -14.37 -13.69
N TYR A 183 1.57 -13.40 -12.80
CA TYR A 183 0.84 -13.61 -11.56
C TYR A 183 -0.63 -13.18 -11.67
N SER A 184 -1.54 -14.02 -11.18
CA SER A 184 -2.98 -13.73 -11.06
C SER A 184 -3.46 -14.09 -9.64
N GLY A 185 -3.99 -13.13 -8.93
CA GLY A 185 -4.53 -13.32 -7.58
C GLY A 185 -6.06 -13.42 -7.59
N TYR A 186 -6.62 -14.31 -6.76
CA TYR A 186 -8.04 -14.53 -6.59
C TYR A 186 -8.39 -14.57 -5.11
N VAL A 187 -9.41 -13.82 -4.68
CA VAL A 187 -9.85 -13.78 -3.28
C VAL A 187 -11.22 -14.42 -3.14
N ARG A 188 -11.40 -15.25 -2.13
CA ARG A 188 -12.67 -15.86 -1.78
C ARG A 188 -13.66 -14.79 -1.33
N GLN A 189 -14.83 -14.75 -1.98
CA GLN A 189 -15.85 -13.71 -1.73
C GLN A 189 -16.69 -13.97 -0.46
N LYS A 190 -16.88 -15.23 -0.09
CA LYS A 190 -17.65 -15.58 1.10
C LYS A 190 -16.73 -15.59 2.31
N ALA A 191 -17.17 -14.88 3.37
CA ALA A 191 -16.51 -14.99 4.66
C ALA A 191 -16.35 -16.47 5.03
N TYR A 192 -15.16 -16.83 5.46
CA TYR A 192 -14.83 -18.17 5.92
C TYR A 192 -15.81 -18.56 7.05
N GLN A 193 -16.81 -19.35 6.71
CA GLN A 193 -17.61 -20.04 7.73
C GLN A 193 -16.83 -21.33 8.07
N GLN A 194 -16.19 -21.34 9.24
CA GLN A 194 -15.82 -22.62 9.82
C GLN A 194 -17.09 -23.47 9.85
N SER A 195 -17.20 -24.38 8.89
CA SER A 195 -18.24 -25.40 8.97
C SER A 195 -17.93 -26.18 10.24
N ALA A 196 -18.89 -26.20 11.18
CA ALA A 196 -18.82 -26.97 12.40
C ALA A 196 -18.79 -28.48 12.14
N SER A 197 -18.67 -28.93 10.92
CA SER A 197 -18.46 -30.31 10.53
C SER A 197 -16.96 -30.62 10.62
N GLN A 198 -16.60 -31.32 11.67
CA GLN A 198 -15.30 -31.95 11.95
C GLN A 198 -14.89 -33.02 10.91
N ASP A 199 -15.42 -32.98 9.69
CA ASP A 199 -15.08 -33.93 8.66
C ASP A 199 -14.12 -33.37 7.67
N CYS A 200 -12.90 -33.89 7.71
CA CYS A 200 -11.78 -33.79 6.80
C CYS A 200 -11.08 -32.42 6.75
N GLY A 201 -10.00 -32.29 7.53
CA GLY A 201 -9.04 -31.17 7.58
C GLY A 201 -8.28 -30.85 6.29
N LEU A 202 -8.87 -31.05 5.12
CA LEU A 202 -8.30 -30.72 3.83
C LEU A 202 -8.71 -29.31 3.35
N ASN A 203 -9.77 -28.73 3.90
CA ASN A 203 -10.29 -27.40 3.46
C ASN A 203 -9.44 -26.22 3.87
N GLU A 204 -8.35 -26.44 4.62
CA GLU A 204 -7.43 -25.40 5.10
C GLU A 204 -5.97 -25.66 4.67
N ALA A 205 -5.78 -26.56 3.71
CA ALA A 205 -4.43 -26.94 3.33
C ALA A 205 -3.76 -25.83 2.53
N ASP A 206 -2.57 -25.46 2.95
CA ASP A 206 -1.64 -24.67 2.17
C ASP A 206 -0.96 -25.57 1.12
N VAL A 207 -1.35 -25.38 -0.14
CA VAL A 207 -0.95 -26.29 -1.24
C VAL A 207 -0.52 -25.47 -2.46
N ALA A 208 0.55 -25.91 -3.13
CA ALA A 208 0.89 -25.45 -4.46
C ALA A 208 1.03 -26.64 -5.43
N ALA A 209 0.31 -26.58 -6.53
CA ALA A 209 0.43 -27.52 -7.64
C ALA A 209 1.20 -26.86 -8.77
N ILE A 210 2.35 -27.41 -9.14
CA ILE A 210 3.25 -26.83 -10.15
C ILE A 210 3.38 -27.81 -11.32
N THR A 211 2.81 -27.45 -12.44
CA THR A 211 2.98 -28.19 -13.70
C THR A 211 4.12 -27.58 -14.49
N TRP A 212 5.03 -28.40 -14.93
CA TRP A 212 6.22 -27.97 -15.64
C TRP A 212 6.61 -28.98 -16.74
N ARG A 213 7.32 -28.51 -17.76
CA ARG A 213 7.74 -29.34 -18.87
C ARG A 213 9.21 -29.71 -18.72
N ASP A 214 9.50 -31.00 -18.67
CA ASP A 214 10.88 -31.50 -18.55
C ASP A 214 11.70 -31.35 -19.87
N ALA A 215 12.97 -31.73 -19.82
CA ALA A 215 13.86 -31.64 -20.96
C ALA A 215 13.44 -32.53 -22.16
N ASP A 216 12.67 -33.57 -21.89
CA ASP A 216 12.13 -34.50 -22.91
C ASP A 216 10.78 -33.99 -23.48
N GLY A 217 10.32 -32.83 -23.06
CA GLY A 217 9.06 -32.22 -23.47
C GLY A 217 7.83 -32.84 -22.82
N LYS A 218 8.00 -33.60 -21.74
CA LYS A 218 6.92 -34.25 -20.99
C LYS A 218 6.43 -33.33 -19.88
N ASP A 219 5.13 -33.18 -19.79
CA ASP A 219 4.52 -32.42 -18.68
C ASP A 219 4.56 -33.28 -17.41
N LYS A 220 5.03 -32.65 -16.34
CA LYS A 220 5.11 -33.19 -14.98
C LYS A 220 4.40 -32.30 -14.03
N THR A 221 3.89 -32.84 -12.93
CA THR A 221 3.23 -32.05 -11.88
C THR A 221 3.85 -32.38 -10.52
N ASP A 222 4.26 -31.33 -9.83
CA ASP A 222 4.71 -31.39 -8.45
C ASP A 222 3.60 -30.86 -7.55
N LEU A 223 3.21 -31.61 -6.53
CA LEU A 223 2.32 -31.18 -5.48
C LEU A 223 3.13 -30.84 -4.24
N LEU A 224 3.10 -29.58 -3.84
CA LEU A 224 3.71 -29.08 -2.62
C LEU A 224 2.63 -28.96 -1.54
N TRP A 225 2.87 -29.57 -0.41
CA TRP A 225 2.03 -29.49 0.77
C TRP A 225 2.80 -28.87 1.91
N PHE A 226 2.28 -27.77 2.45
CA PHE A 226 2.93 -27.05 3.54
C PHE A 226 2.30 -27.42 4.87
N SER A 227 3.10 -27.95 5.80
CA SER A 227 2.68 -28.29 7.16
C SER A 227 2.76 -27.08 8.11
N ASN A 228 3.61 -26.10 7.75
CA ASN A 228 3.77 -24.83 8.43
C ASN A 228 4.44 -23.83 7.47
N PRO A 229 4.59 -22.53 7.85
CA PRO A 229 5.17 -21.50 6.96
C PRO A 229 6.62 -21.76 6.53
N GLU A 230 7.35 -22.65 7.21
CA GLU A 230 8.79 -22.86 7.02
C GLU A 230 9.11 -24.19 6.35
N SER A 231 8.14 -25.11 6.27
CA SER A 231 8.39 -26.43 5.74
C SER A 231 7.26 -26.95 4.88
N GLY A 232 7.66 -27.62 3.78
CA GLY A 232 6.76 -28.29 2.86
C GLY A 232 7.29 -29.63 2.39
N THR A 233 6.40 -30.45 1.89
CA THR A 233 6.68 -31.74 1.28
C THR A 233 6.29 -31.71 -0.19
N LEU A 234 7.19 -32.14 -1.06
CA LEU A 234 6.96 -32.26 -2.50
C LEU A 234 6.69 -33.71 -2.87
N LEU A 235 5.62 -33.92 -3.61
CA LEU A 235 5.26 -35.19 -4.23
C LEU A 235 5.10 -34.99 -5.74
N GLU A 236 5.88 -35.69 -6.55
CA GLU A 236 5.67 -35.76 -8.00
C GLU A 236 4.47 -36.66 -8.30
N VAL A 237 3.51 -36.16 -9.09
CA VAL A 237 2.28 -36.84 -9.48
C VAL A 237 2.10 -36.78 -10.99
N ASP A 238 1.37 -37.75 -11.56
CA ASP A 238 1.15 -37.85 -13.03
C ASP A 238 0.15 -36.80 -13.56
N GLY A 239 -0.37 -35.95 -12.72
CA GLY A 239 -1.33 -34.88 -13.01
C GLY A 239 -2.34 -34.72 -11.91
N LEU A 240 -3.03 -33.59 -11.91
CA LEU A 240 -4.07 -33.26 -10.94
C LEU A 240 -5.39 -32.99 -11.68
N SER A 241 -6.44 -33.69 -11.26
CA SER A 241 -7.78 -33.52 -11.82
C SER A 241 -8.50 -32.33 -11.18
N GLU A 242 -9.47 -31.78 -11.89
CA GLU A 242 -10.35 -30.74 -11.34
C GLU A 242 -11.10 -31.23 -10.07
N SER A 243 -11.39 -32.55 -10.01
CA SER A 243 -11.99 -33.15 -8.82
C SER A 243 -11.06 -33.13 -7.59
N PHE A 244 -9.76 -33.24 -7.79
CA PHE A 244 -8.77 -33.07 -6.72
C PHE A 244 -8.83 -31.64 -6.15
N PHE A 245 -8.83 -30.62 -7.01
CA PHE A 245 -8.91 -29.23 -6.55
C PHE A 245 -10.19 -28.95 -5.78
N LYS A 246 -11.34 -29.50 -6.20
CA LYS A 246 -12.59 -29.40 -5.46
C LYS A 246 -12.55 -30.10 -4.10
N GLN A 247 -11.88 -31.25 -4.01
CA GLN A 247 -11.72 -31.99 -2.73
C GLN A 247 -10.90 -31.21 -1.71
N ILE A 248 -9.90 -30.43 -2.16
CA ILE A 248 -9.09 -29.57 -1.29
C ILE A 248 -9.70 -28.15 -1.12
N GLY A 249 -10.98 -27.99 -1.48
CA GLY A 249 -11.76 -26.77 -1.20
C GLY A 249 -11.63 -25.66 -2.24
N LEU A 250 -10.99 -25.92 -3.39
CA LEU A 250 -10.93 -24.94 -4.48
C LEU A 250 -12.14 -25.11 -5.41
N ASP A 251 -13.21 -24.36 -5.13
CA ASP A 251 -14.24 -24.07 -6.14
C ASP A 251 -13.98 -22.66 -6.72
N ARG A 252 -13.51 -22.59 -7.97
CA ARG A 252 -13.15 -21.33 -8.63
C ARG A 252 -14.30 -20.33 -8.68
N GLN A 253 -15.56 -20.79 -8.59
CA GLN A 253 -16.74 -19.93 -8.58
C GLN A 253 -16.88 -19.12 -7.28
N ASP A 254 -16.25 -19.57 -6.19
CA ASP A 254 -16.25 -18.88 -4.91
C ASP A 254 -15.24 -17.72 -4.86
N TYR A 255 -14.39 -17.57 -5.87
CA TYR A 255 -13.29 -16.62 -5.87
C TYR A 255 -13.51 -15.52 -6.90
N ALA A 256 -13.23 -14.28 -6.50
CA ALA A 256 -13.16 -13.14 -7.41
C ALA A 256 -11.70 -12.80 -7.73
N PRO A 257 -11.39 -12.49 -8.99
CA PRO A 257 -10.07 -12.02 -9.33
C PRO A 257 -9.79 -10.67 -8.65
N ILE A 258 -8.59 -10.51 -8.14
CA ILE A 258 -8.06 -9.19 -7.84
C ILE A 258 -7.77 -8.58 -9.19
N LYS A 259 -8.57 -7.60 -9.58
CA LYS A 259 -8.44 -6.96 -10.89
C LYS A 259 -7.07 -6.28 -10.96
N ARG A 260 -6.27 -6.76 -11.90
CA ARG A 260 -5.03 -6.13 -12.31
C ARG A 260 -5.25 -5.59 -13.71
N THR A 261 -4.98 -4.32 -13.89
CA THR A 261 -4.96 -3.71 -15.21
C THR A 261 -3.51 -3.41 -15.55
N TYR A 262 -3.02 -3.99 -16.63
CA TYR A 262 -1.71 -3.70 -17.16
C TYR A 262 -1.87 -2.72 -18.32
N PHE A 263 -1.17 -1.59 -18.24
CA PHE A 263 -1.18 -0.58 -19.29
C PHE A 263 0.12 -0.63 -20.06
N GLU A 264 0.04 -1.01 -21.32
CA GLU A 264 1.08 -0.68 -22.25
C GLU A 264 0.85 0.76 -22.70
N CYS A 265 1.69 1.67 -22.27
CA CYS A 265 1.60 3.09 -22.61
C CYS A 265 1.80 3.37 -24.10
N SER A 266 2.25 2.38 -24.88
CA SER A 266 2.37 2.46 -26.34
C SER A 266 1.04 2.69 -27.06
N ALA A 267 -0.11 2.44 -26.40
CA ALA A 267 -1.41 2.67 -26.99
C ALA A 267 -2.12 3.83 -26.28
N PHE A 268 -1.98 5.04 -26.81
CA PHE A 268 -2.72 6.24 -26.39
C PHE A 268 -4.22 6.02 -26.19
N VAL A 269 -4.80 5.10 -26.95
CA VAL A 269 -6.24 4.72 -26.86
C VAL A 269 -6.56 4.09 -25.49
N ASN A 270 -5.69 3.25 -24.95
CA ASN A 270 -5.85 2.65 -23.62
C ASN A 270 -5.79 3.72 -22.54
N TYR A 271 -4.94 4.72 -22.72
CA TYR A 271 -4.79 5.83 -21.79
C TYR A 271 -6.04 6.73 -21.73
N ILE A 272 -6.70 6.97 -22.89
CA ILE A 272 -7.97 7.71 -22.93
C ILE A 272 -9.03 6.99 -22.11
N LYS A 273 -9.25 5.70 -22.38
CA LYS A 273 -10.23 4.88 -21.65
C LYS A 273 -9.96 4.87 -20.15
N TYR A 274 -8.72 4.70 -19.78
CA TYR A 274 -8.26 4.75 -18.40
C TYR A 274 -8.60 6.08 -17.70
N SER A 275 -8.29 7.19 -18.36
CA SER A 275 -8.58 8.52 -17.84
C SER A 275 -10.09 8.79 -17.70
N GLU A 276 -10.92 8.23 -18.59
CA GLU A 276 -12.39 8.27 -18.47
C GLU A 276 -12.91 7.48 -17.28
N ASP A 277 -12.37 6.27 -17.05
CA ASP A 277 -12.71 5.43 -15.90
C ASP A 277 -12.36 6.16 -14.59
N TYR A 278 -11.19 6.81 -14.50
CA TYR A 278 -10.83 7.64 -13.35
C TYR A 278 -11.76 8.84 -13.16
N ALA A 279 -12.15 9.53 -14.23
CA ALA A 279 -13.11 10.62 -14.14
C ALA A 279 -14.45 10.16 -13.55
N ALA A 280 -14.86 8.92 -13.84
CA ALA A 280 -16.05 8.31 -13.26
C ALA A 280 -15.84 7.93 -11.77
N LEU A 281 -14.67 7.41 -11.41
CA LEU A 281 -14.33 7.08 -10.03
C LEU A 281 -14.25 8.32 -9.13
N GLU A 282 -13.70 9.41 -9.63
CA GLU A 282 -13.54 10.67 -8.89
C GLU A 282 -14.85 11.43 -8.67
N ARG A 283 -15.90 11.10 -9.43
CA ARG A 283 -17.17 11.87 -9.41
C ARG A 283 -17.94 11.65 -8.12
N ASN A 284 -18.06 12.70 -7.31
CA ASN A 284 -18.93 12.80 -6.13
C ASN A 284 -18.83 11.65 -5.12
N ARG A 285 -17.59 11.16 -4.87
CA ARG A 285 -17.28 10.14 -3.85
C ARG A 285 -16.36 10.71 -2.78
N ALA A 286 -16.43 10.15 -1.58
CA ALA A 286 -15.38 10.35 -0.60
C ALA A 286 -14.14 9.57 -1.04
N ILE A 287 -12.96 10.19 -0.83
CA ILE A 287 -11.69 9.64 -1.32
C ILE A 287 -10.63 9.81 -0.23
N TRP A 288 -9.81 8.78 -0.07
CA TRP A 288 -8.63 8.78 0.80
C TRP A 288 -7.42 8.41 -0.03
N LYS A 289 -6.58 9.42 -0.34
CA LYS A 289 -5.41 9.25 -1.22
C LYS A 289 -4.10 9.44 -0.47
N ILE A 290 -3.13 8.59 -0.79
CA ILE A 290 -1.72 8.79 -0.51
C ILE A 290 -1.02 8.88 -1.86
N LYS A 291 -0.34 9.99 -2.13
CA LYS A 291 0.36 10.24 -3.40
C LYS A 291 1.76 10.79 -3.15
N PRO A 292 2.72 10.55 -4.05
CA PRO A 292 4.01 11.22 -3.98
C PRO A 292 3.88 12.75 -4.09
N ASP A 293 3.23 13.24 -5.15
CA ASP A 293 3.04 14.66 -5.47
C ASP A 293 1.72 14.92 -6.20
N ILE A 294 1.59 16.08 -6.84
CA ILE A 294 0.40 16.52 -7.58
C ILE A 294 0.02 15.52 -8.68
N GLY A 295 -1.21 15.04 -8.64
CA GLY A 295 -1.75 14.21 -9.69
C GLY A 295 -2.37 15.00 -10.84
N VAL A 296 -2.48 14.37 -11.99
CA VAL A 296 -3.09 14.96 -13.20
C VAL A 296 -4.54 15.43 -13.00
N ASP A 297 -5.25 14.85 -12.02
CA ASP A 297 -6.60 15.25 -11.60
C ASP A 297 -6.66 16.63 -10.93
N GLN A 298 -5.51 17.19 -10.57
CA GLN A 298 -5.37 18.50 -9.91
C GLN A 298 -4.71 19.55 -10.82
N ILE A 299 -4.36 19.16 -12.05
CA ILE A 299 -3.75 20.05 -13.05
C ILE A 299 -4.83 20.54 -14.00
N PRO A 300 -4.97 21.85 -14.21
CA PRO A 300 -5.89 22.39 -15.22
C PRO A 300 -5.62 21.78 -16.60
N GLY A 301 -6.70 21.32 -17.27
CA GLY A 301 -6.57 20.58 -18.55
C GLY A 301 -5.81 21.35 -19.64
N HIS A 302 -5.94 22.68 -19.72
CA HIS A 302 -5.19 23.50 -20.66
C HIS A 302 -3.67 23.51 -20.35
N ILE A 303 -3.28 23.56 -19.09
CA ILE A 303 -1.86 23.49 -18.69
C ILE A 303 -1.26 22.14 -19.07
N LEU A 304 -2.00 21.05 -18.83
CA LEU A 304 -1.56 19.72 -19.24
C LEU A 304 -1.39 19.63 -20.76
N LYS A 305 -2.38 20.13 -21.52
CA LYS A 305 -2.31 20.18 -22.99
C LYS A 305 -1.09 20.98 -23.48
N ASP A 306 -0.86 22.16 -22.92
CA ASP A 306 0.27 23.00 -23.29
C ASP A 306 1.61 22.33 -22.97
N ALA A 307 1.69 21.58 -21.88
CA ALA A 307 2.87 20.80 -21.53
C ALA A 307 3.12 19.63 -22.50
N MET A 308 2.05 18.97 -22.97
CA MET A 308 2.14 17.91 -23.99
C MET A 308 2.53 18.47 -25.36
N LEU A 309 1.95 19.60 -25.79
CA LEU A 309 2.30 20.27 -27.03
C LEU A 309 3.71 20.86 -27.05
N GLY A 310 4.23 21.26 -25.90
CA GLY A 310 5.57 21.81 -25.77
C GLY A 310 6.66 20.74 -25.59
N GLY A 311 6.32 19.47 -25.67
CA GLY A 311 7.23 18.33 -25.53
C GLY A 311 7.73 17.77 -26.86
N ASP A 312 8.39 16.61 -26.79
CA ASP A 312 9.01 15.94 -27.94
C ASP A 312 8.06 14.95 -28.67
N MET A 313 6.74 15.05 -28.42
CA MET A 313 5.75 14.17 -29.05
C MET A 313 5.49 14.56 -30.50
N PRO A 314 5.22 13.60 -31.41
CA PRO A 314 4.88 13.93 -32.80
C PRO A 314 3.53 14.67 -32.86
N HIS A 315 3.49 15.79 -33.58
CA HIS A 315 2.29 16.64 -33.71
C HIS A 315 1.51 16.31 -34.99
N ASP A 316 1.21 15.04 -35.22
CA ASP A 316 0.33 14.64 -36.31
C ASP A 316 -1.15 14.84 -35.98
N ASP A 317 -2.02 14.74 -36.99
CA ASP A 317 -3.48 14.91 -36.82
C ASP A 317 -4.08 13.90 -35.82
N GLN A 318 -3.53 12.71 -35.74
CA GLN A 318 -3.99 11.68 -34.80
C GLN A 318 -3.67 12.08 -33.36
N PHE A 319 -2.46 12.54 -33.11
CA PHE A 319 -2.04 13.05 -31.80
C PHE A 319 -2.87 14.27 -31.37
N LEU A 320 -3.09 15.23 -32.26
CA LEU A 320 -3.88 16.42 -31.94
C LEU A 320 -5.34 16.09 -31.60
N ASN A 321 -5.95 15.12 -32.29
CA ASN A 321 -7.28 14.63 -31.98
C ASN A 321 -7.33 13.97 -30.60
N VAL A 322 -6.40 13.08 -30.32
CA VAL A 322 -6.25 12.42 -29.00
C VAL A 322 -6.05 13.44 -27.90
N LEU A 323 -5.20 14.42 -28.10
CA LEU A 323 -4.92 15.48 -27.15
C LEU A 323 -6.15 16.32 -26.81
N SER A 324 -7.02 16.60 -27.80
CA SER A 324 -8.28 17.31 -27.58
C SER A 324 -9.23 16.50 -26.68
N VAL A 325 -9.32 15.19 -26.90
CA VAL A 325 -10.12 14.29 -26.06
C VAL A 325 -9.57 14.23 -24.63
N LEU A 326 -8.27 14.10 -24.50
CA LEU A 326 -7.60 14.10 -23.20
C LEU A 326 -7.81 15.42 -22.44
N GLU A 327 -7.70 16.58 -23.10
CA GLU A 327 -7.98 17.88 -22.48
C GLU A 327 -9.39 17.92 -21.87
N ASP A 328 -10.41 17.41 -22.58
CA ASP A 328 -11.78 17.38 -22.08
C ASP A 328 -11.94 16.43 -20.89
N ILE A 329 -11.27 15.28 -20.91
CA ILE A 329 -11.28 14.32 -19.79
C ILE A 329 -10.60 14.94 -18.57
N TYR A 330 -9.43 15.55 -18.73
CA TYR A 330 -8.72 16.20 -17.61
C TYR A 330 -9.46 17.42 -17.07
N ARG A 331 -10.15 18.17 -17.92
CA ARG A 331 -11.03 19.26 -17.48
C ARG A 331 -12.17 18.70 -16.61
N LYS A 332 -12.72 17.52 -16.96
CA LYS A 332 -13.74 16.82 -16.14
C LYS A 332 -13.13 16.34 -14.82
N ARG A 333 -11.95 15.71 -14.84
CA ARG A 333 -11.26 15.24 -13.64
C ARG A 333 -10.94 16.38 -12.68
N TYR A 334 -10.33 17.45 -13.18
CA TYR A 334 -10.07 18.66 -12.41
C TYR A 334 -11.37 19.22 -11.79
N LYS A 335 -12.44 19.34 -12.59
CA LYS A 335 -13.74 19.78 -12.07
C LYS A 335 -14.30 18.82 -11.01
N ASN A 336 -14.20 17.52 -11.23
CA ASN A 336 -14.66 16.53 -10.28
C ASN A 336 -13.87 16.61 -8.95
N THR A 337 -12.60 16.90 -9.01
CA THR A 337 -11.74 17.06 -7.84
C THR A 337 -12.10 18.32 -7.05
N TYR A 338 -12.27 19.46 -7.71
CA TYR A 338 -12.47 20.73 -7.02
C TYR A 338 -13.94 21.13 -6.78
N ALA A 339 -14.91 20.52 -7.46
CA ALA A 339 -16.35 20.74 -7.22
C ALA A 339 -16.98 19.69 -6.29
N LYS A 340 -16.18 19.00 -5.48
CA LYS A 340 -16.66 17.93 -4.58
C LYS A 340 -17.60 18.46 -3.49
N ARG A 341 -18.58 17.60 -3.17
CA ARG A 341 -19.47 17.74 -2.03
C ARG A 341 -19.33 16.60 -1.01
N LYS A 342 -18.35 15.73 -1.20
CA LYS A 342 -17.92 14.68 -0.28
C LYS A 342 -16.44 14.86 0.03
N HIS A 343 -16.03 14.48 1.23
CA HIS A 343 -14.67 14.67 1.72
C HIS A 343 -13.65 13.91 0.86
N ALA A 344 -12.62 14.61 0.44
CA ALA A 344 -11.46 14.04 -0.21
C ALA A 344 -10.20 14.42 0.59
N PHE A 345 -9.53 13.42 1.10
CA PHE A 345 -8.30 13.54 1.86
C PHE A 345 -7.13 13.11 0.99
N THR A 346 -6.13 13.96 0.84
CA THR A 346 -4.93 13.62 0.08
C THR A 346 -3.70 13.94 0.92
N ILE A 347 -2.81 12.95 1.03
CA ILE A 347 -1.54 13.07 1.74
C ILE A 347 -0.42 12.98 0.72
N TYR A 348 0.49 13.96 0.75
CA TYR A 348 1.64 14.06 -0.15
C TYR A 348 2.97 13.93 0.60
N LYS A 349 4.02 13.53 -0.13
CA LYS A 349 5.41 13.63 0.33
C LYS A 349 5.91 15.08 0.16
N ARG A 350 6.45 15.67 1.20
CA ARG A 350 7.03 17.02 1.12
C ARG A 350 8.17 17.12 0.13
N GLY A 351 9.07 16.13 0.16
CA GLY A 351 10.22 16.09 -0.76
C GLY A 351 9.81 15.99 -2.23
N ALA A 352 8.82 15.17 -2.56
CA ALA A 352 8.32 15.03 -3.92
C ALA A 352 7.59 16.30 -4.39
N MET A 353 6.77 16.91 -3.52
CA MET A 353 6.11 18.18 -3.83
C MET A 353 7.12 19.31 -4.07
N ARG A 354 8.21 19.37 -3.29
CA ARG A 354 9.28 20.32 -3.50
C ARG A 354 10.03 20.05 -4.81
N ARG A 355 10.29 18.78 -5.14
CA ARG A 355 10.87 18.40 -6.42
C ARG A 355 10.02 18.90 -7.59
N PHE A 356 8.68 18.69 -7.54
CA PHE A 356 7.75 19.25 -8.51
C PHE A 356 7.90 20.79 -8.61
N ALA A 357 7.88 21.50 -7.49
CA ALA A 357 8.01 22.94 -7.45
C ALA A 357 9.32 23.43 -8.12
N LEU A 358 10.43 22.72 -7.92
CA LEU A 358 11.74 23.08 -8.48
C LEU A 358 11.93 22.66 -9.94
N THR A 359 11.45 21.49 -10.31
CA THR A 359 11.73 20.88 -11.63
C THR A 359 10.58 21.00 -12.62
N GLY A 360 9.36 21.17 -12.16
CA GLY A 360 8.15 21.11 -12.98
C GLY A 360 7.77 19.71 -13.45
N LYS A 361 8.34 18.66 -12.84
CA LYS A 361 7.99 17.27 -13.15
C LYS A 361 7.21 16.68 -12.01
N THR A 362 6.10 15.97 -12.31
CA THR A 362 5.31 15.20 -11.35
C THR A 362 5.71 13.72 -11.40
N SER A 363 5.27 12.92 -10.42
CA SER A 363 5.40 11.46 -10.48
C SER A 363 4.58 10.84 -11.63
N ASP A 364 3.50 11.50 -12.05
CA ASP A 364 2.63 11.11 -13.16
C ASP A 364 3.03 11.81 -14.49
N HIS A 365 4.28 12.26 -14.60
CA HIS A 365 4.72 13.02 -15.76
C HIS A 365 4.84 12.12 -16.99
N PHE A 366 4.09 12.45 -18.06
CA PHE A 366 4.11 11.67 -19.29
C PHE A 366 5.43 11.76 -20.03
N TRP A 367 5.82 10.65 -20.65
CA TRP A 367 6.92 10.63 -21.58
C TRP A 367 6.69 11.66 -22.70
N GLY A 368 7.72 12.40 -23.06
CA GLY A 368 7.66 13.42 -24.12
C GLY A 368 6.96 14.71 -23.75
N MET A 369 6.37 14.84 -22.54
CA MET A 369 5.91 16.14 -22.04
C MET A 369 7.09 17.01 -21.63
N ARG A 370 6.99 18.33 -21.89
CA ARG A 370 7.92 19.25 -21.24
C ARG A 370 7.59 19.42 -19.76
N PRO A 371 8.58 19.75 -18.93
CA PRO A 371 8.32 20.18 -17.56
C PRO A 371 7.36 21.40 -17.53
N TYR A 372 6.53 21.48 -16.50
CA TYR A 372 5.67 22.65 -16.27
C TYR A 372 6.52 23.90 -16.06
N THR A 373 6.17 24.99 -16.73
CA THR A 373 6.85 26.28 -16.60
C THR A 373 6.69 26.85 -15.18
N LEU A 374 7.50 27.82 -14.81
CA LEU A 374 7.41 28.48 -13.50
C LEU A 374 6.02 29.08 -13.25
N THR A 375 5.43 29.72 -14.25
CA THR A 375 4.08 30.29 -14.16
C THR A 375 3.02 29.19 -13.95
N GLU A 376 3.09 28.09 -14.68
CA GLU A 376 2.19 26.95 -14.54
C GLU A 376 2.27 26.30 -13.14
N ARG A 377 3.49 26.13 -12.61
CA ARG A 377 3.70 25.63 -11.24
C ARG A 377 3.06 26.53 -10.19
N ILE A 378 3.20 27.86 -10.35
CA ILE A 378 2.57 28.83 -9.46
C ILE A 378 1.04 28.72 -9.50
N VAL A 379 0.46 28.56 -10.71
CA VAL A 379 -1.00 28.36 -10.87
C VAL A 379 -1.44 27.06 -10.18
N ILE A 380 -0.78 25.94 -10.45
CA ILE A 380 -1.13 24.62 -9.89
C ILE A 380 -1.04 24.63 -8.35
N LEU A 381 0.08 25.10 -7.79
CA LEU A 381 0.25 25.20 -6.33
C LEU A 381 -0.71 26.22 -5.71
N GLY A 382 -0.98 27.33 -6.41
CA GLY A 382 -1.92 28.36 -6.00
C GLY A 382 -3.37 27.83 -5.94
N ASP A 383 -3.78 27.05 -6.93
CA ASP A 383 -5.09 26.42 -6.95
C ASP A 383 -5.24 25.42 -5.80
N LEU A 384 -4.21 24.58 -5.55
CA LEU A 384 -4.22 23.65 -4.42
C LEU A 384 -4.37 24.40 -3.08
N LEU A 385 -3.59 25.47 -2.88
CA LEU A 385 -3.67 26.30 -1.67
C LEU A 385 -5.03 27.00 -1.54
N LYS A 386 -5.57 27.51 -2.64
CA LYS A 386 -6.89 28.15 -2.68
C LYS A 386 -7.98 27.16 -2.29
N GLN A 387 -7.99 25.98 -2.90
CA GLN A 387 -8.99 24.95 -2.62
C GLN A 387 -8.92 24.46 -1.17
N GLN A 388 -7.71 24.29 -0.62
CA GLN A 388 -7.51 23.94 0.78
C GLN A 388 -8.15 24.98 1.74
N ASN A 389 -8.15 26.25 1.39
CA ASN A 389 -8.71 27.32 2.23
C ASN A 389 -10.21 27.54 2.01
N GLU A 390 -10.73 27.31 0.81
CA GLU A 390 -12.08 27.71 0.41
C GLU A 390 -13.07 26.53 0.33
N ASN A 391 -12.58 25.30 0.09
CA ASN A 391 -13.44 24.14 -0.09
C ASN A 391 -13.41 23.23 1.17
N PRO A 392 -14.51 23.18 1.95
CA PRO A 392 -14.56 22.40 3.19
C PRO A 392 -14.54 20.88 2.98
N TYR A 393 -14.58 20.42 1.74
CA TYR A 393 -14.55 19.00 1.40
C TYR A 393 -13.18 18.52 0.90
N LEU A 394 -12.23 19.43 0.69
CA LEU A 394 -10.89 19.10 0.25
C LEU A 394 -9.88 19.28 1.38
N HIS A 395 -9.17 18.21 1.70
CA HIS A 395 -8.21 18.16 2.78
C HIS A 395 -6.87 17.69 2.24
N THR A 396 -5.92 18.61 2.20
CA THR A 396 -4.54 18.33 1.79
C THR A 396 -3.63 18.30 3.00
N TYR A 397 -2.79 17.29 3.06
CA TYR A 397 -1.80 17.11 4.12
C TYR A 397 -0.45 16.75 3.54
N PHE A 398 0.60 16.99 4.31
CA PHE A 398 1.95 16.52 4.02
C PHE A 398 2.43 15.60 5.12
N LEU A 399 3.15 14.54 4.72
CA LEU A 399 3.81 13.67 5.68
C LEU A 399 4.87 14.43 6.46
N LYS A 400 5.05 14.07 7.71
CA LYS A 400 6.18 14.50 8.52
C LYS A 400 7.49 14.00 7.91
N ASP A 401 8.57 14.77 8.07
CA ASP A 401 9.84 14.53 7.38
C ASP A 401 10.51 13.20 7.73
N ASP A 402 10.15 12.61 8.87
CA ASP A 402 10.61 11.31 9.35
C ASP A 402 9.83 10.12 8.78
N ALA A 403 8.69 10.39 8.09
CA ALA A 403 7.86 9.36 7.50
C ALA A 403 8.31 9.07 6.06
N THR A 404 8.60 7.80 5.77
CA THR A 404 8.90 7.32 4.42
C THR A 404 7.72 6.57 3.86
N LEU A 405 7.32 6.87 2.62
CA LEU A 405 6.33 6.10 1.88
C LEU A 405 6.99 5.40 0.71
N ARG A 406 6.47 4.25 0.33
CA ARG A 406 6.74 3.63 -0.97
C ARG A 406 6.37 4.61 -2.09
N ASP A 407 7.04 4.49 -3.24
CA ASP A 407 6.68 5.25 -4.45
C ASP A 407 5.47 4.58 -5.14
N VAL A 408 4.35 4.59 -4.42
CA VAL A 408 3.05 4.12 -4.91
C VAL A 408 1.99 5.18 -4.62
N GLU A 409 0.98 5.24 -5.46
CA GLU A 409 -0.27 5.90 -5.17
C GLU A 409 -1.24 4.88 -4.58
N ILE A 410 -1.88 5.20 -3.47
CA ILE A 410 -2.97 4.43 -2.90
C ILE A 410 -4.19 5.34 -2.82
N ALA A 411 -5.28 4.96 -3.49
CA ALA A 411 -6.50 5.74 -3.52
C ALA A 411 -7.71 4.87 -3.20
N TYR A 412 -8.34 5.06 -2.05
CA TYR A 412 -9.61 4.44 -1.74
C TYR A 412 -10.76 5.33 -2.18
N TYR A 413 -11.61 4.81 -3.04
CA TYR A 413 -12.85 5.43 -3.53
C TYR A 413 -14.04 4.77 -2.83
N GLU A 414 -14.84 5.56 -2.10
CA GLU A 414 -16.03 5.09 -1.40
C GLU A 414 -16.94 4.29 -2.34
N ASP A 415 -17.46 3.15 -1.89
CA ASP A 415 -18.35 2.24 -2.61
C ASP A 415 -17.78 1.60 -3.89
N VAL A 416 -16.48 1.70 -4.13
CA VAL A 416 -15.83 1.09 -5.31
C VAL A 416 -14.71 0.17 -4.90
N GLY A 417 -13.69 0.71 -4.24
CA GLY A 417 -12.52 -0.06 -3.89
C GLY A 417 -11.28 0.79 -3.65
N MET A 418 -10.20 0.13 -3.32
CA MET A 418 -8.88 0.72 -3.15
C MET A 418 -8.02 0.40 -4.37
N LEU A 419 -7.55 1.46 -5.00
CA LEU A 419 -6.63 1.39 -6.12
C LEU A 419 -5.20 1.56 -5.61
N ILE A 420 -4.31 0.71 -6.06
CA ILE A 420 -2.88 0.78 -5.76
C ILE A 420 -2.15 0.87 -7.10
N LEU A 421 -1.45 1.97 -7.29
CA LEU A 421 -0.66 2.26 -8.48
C LEU A 421 0.81 2.30 -8.09
N GLU A 422 1.64 1.58 -8.82
CA GLU A 422 3.08 1.74 -8.71
C GLU A 422 3.48 3.02 -9.47
N SER A 423 4.03 4.00 -8.75
CA SER A 423 4.63 5.17 -9.38
C SER A 423 6.14 4.92 -9.48
N ASP A 424 6.60 4.58 -10.66
CA ASP A 424 8.02 4.58 -10.95
C ASP A 424 8.47 6.01 -11.30
N THR A 425 9.44 6.53 -10.57
CA THR A 425 10.02 7.85 -10.83
C THR A 425 10.81 7.89 -12.14
N ASP A 426 11.22 6.73 -12.64
CA ASP A 426 11.85 6.55 -13.94
C ASP A 426 10.86 5.87 -14.90
N TYR A 427 9.80 6.58 -15.27
CA TYR A 427 8.77 6.14 -16.18
C TYR A 427 9.38 5.56 -17.46
N ASN A 428 9.65 4.28 -17.44
CA ASN A 428 10.05 3.56 -18.64
C ASN A 428 8.77 3.03 -19.30
N LEU A 429 8.23 3.79 -20.24
CA LEU A 429 7.02 3.49 -21.00
C LEU A 429 7.03 2.12 -21.68
N GLU A 430 8.22 1.55 -21.90
CA GLU A 430 8.38 0.22 -22.47
C GLU A 430 7.95 -0.88 -21.49
N GLN A 431 7.95 -0.63 -20.18
CA GLN A 431 7.62 -1.65 -19.17
C GLN A 431 6.14 -1.68 -18.78
N GLY A 432 5.36 -0.67 -19.14
CA GLY A 432 3.95 -0.58 -18.79
C GLY A 432 3.72 -0.21 -17.32
N HIS A 433 2.48 0.07 -16.98
CA HIS A 433 2.03 0.49 -15.66
C HIS A 433 1.08 -0.56 -15.09
N SER A 434 1.27 -0.95 -13.85
CA SER A 434 0.41 -1.93 -13.19
C SER A 434 -0.46 -1.27 -12.14
N GLU A 435 -1.75 -1.59 -12.19
CA GLU A 435 -2.77 -1.10 -11.28
C GLU A 435 -3.49 -2.28 -10.63
N ILE A 436 -3.71 -2.20 -9.34
CA ILE A 436 -4.42 -3.22 -8.56
C ILE A 436 -5.66 -2.60 -7.95
N MET A 437 -6.83 -3.17 -8.22
CA MET A 437 -8.08 -2.80 -7.59
C MET A 437 -8.46 -3.82 -6.52
N VAL A 438 -8.46 -3.39 -5.27
CA VAL A 438 -8.89 -4.18 -4.11
C VAL A 438 -10.33 -3.80 -3.77
N THR A 439 -11.25 -4.78 -3.82
CA THR A 439 -12.69 -4.55 -3.56
C THR A 439 -13.18 -5.25 -2.29
N HIS A 440 -12.31 -5.94 -1.56
CA HIS A 440 -12.68 -6.66 -0.35
C HIS A 440 -12.99 -5.70 0.80
N GLN A 441 -14.22 -5.72 1.29
CA GLN A 441 -14.75 -4.71 2.22
C GLN A 441 -13.98 -4.59 3.54
N GLU A 442 -13.52 -5.70 4.11
CA GLU A 442 -12.74 -5.67 5.36
C GLU A 442 -11.40 -4.96 5.17
N MET A 443 -10.70 -5.23 4.05
CA MET A 443 -9.47 -4.52 3.71
C MET A 443 -9.68 -3.02 3.51
N LEU A 444 -10.80 -2.64 2.87
CA LEU A 444 -11.15 -1.24 2.67
C LEU A 444 -11.44 -0.54 3.99
N ASN A 445 -12.12 -1.21 4.91
CA ASN A 445 -12.39 -0.69 6.25
C ASN A 445 -11.10 -0.52 7.06
N LEU A 446 -10.20 -1.51 7.04
CA LEU A 446 -8.91 -1.44 7.72
C LEU A 446 -8.05 -0.29 7.19
N TYR A 447 -8.01 -0.11 5.86
CA TYR A 447 -7.29 1.01 5.26
C TYR A 447 -7.87 2.35 5.69
N ARG A 448 -9.21 2.51 5.64
CA ARG A 448 -9.87 3.75 6.04
C ARG A 448 -9.65 4.06 7.52
N GLU A 449 -9.76 3.07 8.40
CA GLU A 449 -9.49 3.24 9.84
C GLU A 449 -8.04 3.63 10.09
N PHE A 450 -7.09 2.97 9.46
CA PHE A 450 -5.68 3.32 9.53
C PHE A 450 -5.45 4.76 9.04
N PHE A 451 -6.01 5.11 7.88
CA PHE A 451 -5.86 6.45 7.30
C PHE A 451 -6.38 7.54 8.23
N MET A 452 -7.61 7.40 8.75
CA MET A 452 -8.28 8.42 9.56
C MET A 452 -7.75 8.50 10.99
N ASN A 453 -7.49 7.36 11.61
CA ASN A 453 -7.21 7.30 13.04
C ASN A 453 -5.71 7.27 13.38
N VAL A 454 -4.88 6.84 12.43
CA VAL A 454 -3.43 6.73 12.64
C VAL A 454 -2.68 7.72 11.76
N LEU A 455 -2.82 7.58 10.42
CA LEU A 455 -2.03 8.35 9.48
C LEU A 455 -2.29 9.86 9.60
N LEU A 456 -3.57 10.28 9.58
CA LEU A 456 -3.94 11.70 9.74
C LEU A 456 -3.66 12.26 11.13
N GLN A 457 -3.61 11.43 12.16
CA GLN A 457 -3.41 11.91 13.53
C GLN A 457 -1.92 12.05 13.88
N ASP A 458 -1.10 11.10 13.47
CA ASP A 458 0.26 10.96 13.98
C ASP A 458 1.34 11.27 12.95
N TYR A 459 1.07 11.06 11.65
CA TYR A 459 2.11 11.08 10.61
C TYR A 459 2.03 12.26 9.63
N VAL A 460 1.06 13.15 9.76
CA VAL A 460 0.95 14.33 8.89
C VAL A 460 1.11 15.64 9.67
N TYR A 461 1.51 16.68 8.96
CA TYR A 461 1.49 18.03 9.50
C TYR A 461 0.06 18.56 9.58
N PRO A 462 -0.25 19.40 10.59
CA PRO A 462 -1.54 20.08 10.67
C PRO A 462 -1.83 20.96 9.44
N GLU A 463 -3.10 21.23 9.16
CA GLU A 463 -3.52 22.05 8.00
C GLU A 463 -2.83 23.41 7.92
N ALA A 464 -2.63 24.07 9.06
CA ALA A 464 -1.93 25.37 9.11
C ALA A 464 -0.49 25.26 8.60
N GLU A 465 0.25 24.21 8.96
CA GLU A 465 1.60 23.97 8.48
C GLU A 465 1.60 23.53 7.00
N THR A 466 0.58 22.79 6.55
CA THR A 466 0.36 22.46 5.14
C THR A 466 0.21 23.72 4.29
N CYS A 467 -0.65 24.65 4.70
CA CYS A 467 -0.83 25.93 4.01
C CYS A 467 0.45 26.79 4.02
N LYS A 468 1.18 26.81 5.12
CA LYS A 468 2.47 27.50 5.23
C LYS A 468 3.52 26.91 4.28
N PHE A 469 3.59 25.60 4.20
CA PHE A 469 4.50 24.92 3.28
C PHE A 469 4.17 25.20 1.81
N LEU A 470 2.89 25.15 1.40
CA LEU A 470 2.46 25.51 0.05
C LEU A 470 2.81 26.95 -0.32
N ARG A 471 2.59 27.92 0.58
CA ARG A 471 3.01 29.29 0.37
C ARG A 471 4.52 29.42 0.20
N ALA A 472 5.30 28.70 1.01
CA ALA A 472 6.76 28.71 0.89
C ALA A 472 7.23 28.15 -0.46
N LEU A 473 6.61 27.07 -0.95
CA LEU A 473 6.91 26.51 -2.28
C LEU A 473 6.60 27.52 -3.41
N ILE A 474 5.45 28.19 -3.36
CA ILE A 474 5.09 29.22 -4.36
C ILE A 474 6.13 30.34 -4.37
N GLU A 475 6.57 30.80 -3.20
CA GLU A 475 7.62 31.84 -3.11
C GLU A 475 8.98 31.31 -3.58
N GLU A 476 9.29 30.03 -3.34
CA GLU A 476 10.52 29.40 -3.87
C GLU A 476 10.50 29.38 -5.42
N VAL A 477 9.37 29.00 -6.03
CA VAL A 477 9.20 29.02 -7.49
C VAL A 477 9.33 30.45 -8.05
N ARG A 478 8.72 31.45 -7.41
CA ARG A 478 8.84 32.86 -7.81
C ARG A 478 10.26 33.41 -7.78
N ARG A 479 11.11 32.86 -6.91
CA ARG A 479 12.54 33.26 -6.85
C ARG A 479 13.37 32.66 -7.98
N LEU A 480 12.94 31.53 -8.57
CA LEU A 480 13.59 30.94 -9.73
C LEU A 480 13.35 31.74 -11.02
N ASP A 481 12.38 32.65 -11.04
CA ASP A 481 12.02 33.50 -12.16
C ASP A 481 12.80 34.84 -12.17
N ARG A 482 13.58 35.08 -11.11
CA ARG A 482 14.42 36.29 -10.94
C ARG A 482 15.89 35.98 -11.18
#